data_b1c8f4950e8ee3e3821caf2ae16c9a19
#
_entry.id   b1c8f4950e8ee3e3821caf2ae16c9a19
#
_cell.length_a   1.000
_cell.length_b   1.000
_cell.length_c   1.000
_cell.angle_alpha   90.00
_cell.angle_beta   90.00
_cell.angle_gamma   90.00
#
_symmetry.space_group_name_H-M   'P 1'
#
loop_
_entity.id
_entity.type
_entity.pdbx_description
1 polymer ?
#
loop_
_entity_poly.entity_id
_entity_poly.type
_entity_poly.pdbx_seq_one_letter_code
_entity_poly.pdbx_strand_id
1 'polypeptide(L)'
;MDSGILIGGCDAGKIYLDPRYANRHGLIAGATGTGKTVTLQCLAEGFSDIGVPVFMSDVKGDLTGLSQAGSPHPKVDERVEKIGIDGYSQRGYPISLWDVFGEKGTPVRSTISEMGPQLLARLLDLNDTQEGVLTLVFEYADDEGLLLVDLNDLRTSLNFI
;
A
#
# COMPACT_ATOMS: atom_id res chain seq x y z
N MET A 1 6.71 -4.01 29.70
CA MET A 1 5.59 -4.02 28.72
C MET A 1 6.21 -4.29 27.37
N ASP A 2 5.86 -5.40 26.78
CA ASP A 2 6.34 -5.73 25.43
C ASP A 2 5.73 -4.70 24.44
N SER A 3 6.54 -3.75 24.05
CA SER A 3 6.13 -2.60 23.19
C SER A 3 6.20 -2.95 21.71
N GLY A 4 6.13 -4.23 21.36
CA GLY A 4 6.24 -4.72 19.98
C GLY A 4 4.90 -5.08 19.35
N ILE A 5 4.83 -5.05 18.02
CA ILE A 5 3.72 -5.56 17.25
C ILE A 5 3.82 -7.08 17.18
N LEU A 6 2.82 -7.80 17.70
CA LEU A 6 2.78 -9.26 17.63
C LEU A 6 2.57 -9.71 16.17
N ILE A 7 3.53 -10.41 15.60
CA ILE A 7 3.45 -10.94 14.23
C ILE A 7 3.18 -12.43 14.15
N GLY A 8 3.32 -13.15 15.26
CA GLY A 8 3.06 -14.58 15.32
C GLY A 8 3.58 -15.24 16.55
N GLY A 9 3.55 -16.57 16.55
CA GLY A 9 4.10 -17.40 17.62
C GLY A 9 4.70 -18.69 17.09
N CYS A 10 5.67 -19.22 17.81
CA CYS A 10 6.30 -20.50 17.58
C CYS A 10 6.48 -21.24 18.92
N ASP A 11 7.07 -22.44 18.88
CA ASP A 11 7.32 -23.24 20.10
C ASP A 11 8.23 -22.53 21.13
N ALA A 12 9.03 -21.55 20.66
CA ALA A 12 9.86 -20.73 21.53
C ALA A 12 9.12 -19.52 22.13
N GLY A 13 7.86 -19.28 21.76
CA GLY A 13 7.03 -18.20 22.26
C GLY A 13 6.51 -17.24 21.21
N LYS A 14 6.03 -16.09 21.66
CA LYS A 14 5.50 -15.02 20.82
C LYS A 14 6.62 -14.26 20.10
N ILE A 15 6.38 -13.89 18.85
CA ILE A 15 7.33 -13.15 18.02
C ILE A 15 6.79 -11.74 17.80
N TYR A 16 7.59 -10.77 18.17
CA TYR A 16 7.25 -9.35 18.08
C TYR A 16 8.17 -8.60 17.12
N LEU A 17 7.59 -7.67 16.37
CA LEU A 17 8.33 -6.65 15.65
C LEU A 17 8.46 -5.40 16.54
N ASP A 18 9.68 -4.93 16.77
CA ASP A 18 9.90 -3.67 17.45
C ASP A 18 9.64 -2.52 16.46
N PRO A 19 8.62 -1.65 16.69
CA PRO A 19 8.26 -0.58 15.76
C PRO A 19 9.40 0.40 15.46
N ARG A 20 10.35 0.55 16.39
CA ARG A 20 11.52 1.44 16.19
C ARG A 20 12.43 1.01 15.05
N TYR A 21 12.37 -0.27 14.67
CA TYR A 21 13.14 -0.83 13.56
C TYR A 21 12.30 -1.15 12.33
N ALA A 22 11.02 -0.78 12.34
CA ALA A 22 10.09 -1.06 11.24
C ALA A 22 10.28 -0.14 10.01
N ASN A 23 11.19 0.83 10.08
CA ASN A 23 11.59 1.68 8.96
C ASN A 23 12.53 0.98 7.96
N ARG A 24 12.55 -0.34 7.95
CA ARG A 24 13.37 -1.19 7.08
C ARG A 24 12.47 -1.97 6.12
N HIS A 25 13.08 -2.47 5.06
CA HIS A 25 12.42 -3.40 4.17
C HIS A 25 12.26 -4.77 4.81
N GLY A 26 11.15 -5.44 4.51
CA GLY A 26 10.88 -6.79 4.96
C GLY A 26 10.37 -7.66 3.81
N LEU A 27 10.54 -8.97 3.94
CA LEU A 27 10.01 -9.95 3.00
C LEU A 27 9.17 -10.98 3.75
N ILE A 28 7.90 -11.12 3.36
CA ILE A 28 7.01 -12.19 3.82
C ILE A 28 6.90 -13.21 2.68
N ALA A 29 7.63 -14.31 2.79
CA ALA A 29 7.67 -15.35 1.78
C ALA A 29 6.95 -16.62 2.25
N GLY A 30 6.36 -17.36 1.32
CA GLY A 30 5.67 -18.62 1.58
C GLY A 30 4.78 -19.04 0.42
N ALA A 31 4.38 -20.31 0.38
CA ALA A 31 3.45 -20.84 -0.59
C ALA A 31 2.03 -20.26 -0.40
N THR A 32 1.15 -20.52 -1.36
CA THR A 32 -0.26 -20.14 -1.23
C THR A 32 -0.91 -20.82 -0.03
N GLY A 33 -1.69 -20.07 0.76
CA GLY A 33 -2.38 -20.60 1.95
C GLY A 33 -1.54 -20.68 3.23
N THR A 34 -0.27 -20.25 3.22
CA THR A 34 0.61 -20.26 4.40
C THR A 34 0.41 -19.09 5.37
N GLY A 35 -0.48 -18.14 5.04
CA GLY A 35 -0.82 -17.03 5.92
C GLY A 35 -0.07 -15.72 5.64
N LYS A 36 0.53 -15.54 4.45
CA LYS A 36 1.21 -14.28 4.08
C LYS A 36 0.31 -13.05 4.23
N THR A 37 -0.91 -13.12 3.69
CA THR A 37 -1.90 -12.03 3.78
C THR A 37 -2.30 -11.77 5.23
N VAL A 38 -2.48 -12.83 6.02
CA VAL A 38 -2.79 -12.70 7.46
C VAL A 38 -1.65 -11.99 8.21
N THR A 39 -0.40 -12.29 7.89
CA THR A 39 0.75 -11.59 8.49
C THR A 39 0.77 -10.11 8.12
N LEU A 40 0.44 -9.75 6.86
CA LEU A 40 0.30 -8.36 6.45
C LEU A 40 -0.85 -7.66 7.19
N GLN A 41 -1.99 -8.34 7.37
CA GLN A 41 -3.11 -7.82 8.15
C GLN A 41 -2.70 -7.57 9.61
N CYS A 42 -2.06 -8.53 10.27
CA CYS A 42 -1.57 -8.36 11.64
C CYS A 42 -0.59 -7.18 11.78
N LEU A 43 0.28 -6.97 10.79
CA LEU A 43 1.19 -5.82 10.79
C LEU A 43 0.41 -4.51 10.63
N ALA A 44 -0.55 -4.44 9.70
CA ALA A 44 -1.35 -3.26 9.47
C ALA A 44 -2.20 -2.89 10.71
N GLU A 45 -2.82 -3.88 11.33
CA GLU A 45 -3.56 -3.73 12.58
C GLU A 45 -2.65 -3.23 13.71
N GLY A 46 -1.49 -3.86 13.88
CA GLY A 46 -0.53 -3.48 14.93
C GLY A 46 0.02 -2.06 14.74
N PHE A 47 0.31 -1.64 13.51
CA PHE A 47 0.72 -0.26 13.23
C PHE A 47 -0.42 0.73 13.45
N SER A 48 -1.65 0.39 13.04
CA SER A 48 -2.83 1.22 13.30
C SER A 48 -3.07 1.42 14.80
N ASP A 49 -2.88 0.38 15.61
CA ASP A 49 -3.04 0.43 17.07
C ASP A 49 -2.07 1.40 17.76
N ILE A 50 -0.89 1.58 17.21
CA ILE A 50 0.10 2.54 17.71
C ILE A 50 0.03 3.90 17.00
N GLY A 51 -1.02 4.12 16.17
CA GLY A 51 -1.26 5.40 15.48
C GLY A 51 -0.39 5.65 14.25
N VAL A 52 0.21 4.62 13.68
CA VAL A 52 1.02 4.72 12.45
C VAL A 52 0.15 4.39 11.24
N PRO A 53 0.02 5.32 10.27
CA PRO A 53 -0.73 5.06 9.05
C PRO A 53 -0.04 4.01 8.17
N VAL A 54 -0.83 3.15 7.55
CA VAL A 54 -0.34 2.07 6.68
C VAL A 54 -0.93 2.24 5.29
N PHE A 55 -0.08 2.22 4.26
CA PHE A 55 -0.50 2.15 2.87
C PHE A 55 -0.30 0.73 2.34
N MET A 56 -1.33 0.16 1.74
CA MET A 56 -1.32 -1.20 1.20
C MET A 56 -1.85 -1.22 -0.23
N SER A 57 -1.16 -1.95 -1.10
CA SER A 57 -1.68 -2.27 -2.44
C SER A 57 -2.37 -3.62 -2.42
N ASP A 58 -3.63 -3.64 -2.82
CA ASP A 58 -4.48 -4.85 -2.81
C ASP A 58 -5.03 -5.17 -4.20
N VAL A 59 -4.35 -6.07 -4.89
CA VAL A 59 -4.75 -6.48 -6.25
C VAL A 59 -5.95 -7.44 -6.25
N LYS A 60 -6.14 -8.20 -5.16
CA LYS A 60 -7.16 -9.26 -5.05
C LYS A 60 -8.39 -8.86 -4.26
N GLY A 61 -8.32 -7.78 -3.49
CA GLY A 61 -9.37 -7.36 -2.57
C GLY A 61 -9.39 -8.13 -1.24
N ASP A 62 -8.31 -8.86 -0.92
CA ASP A 62 -8.22 -9.68 0.30
C ASP A 62 -8.05 -8.84 1.58
N LEU A 63 -7.64 -7.58 1.44
CA LEU A 63 -7.31 -6.69 2.57
C LEU A 63 -8.49 -5.81 3.00
N THR A 64 -9.51 -5.68 2.15
CA THR A 64 -10.69 -4.83 2.44
C THR A 64 -11.45 -5.27 3.69
N GLY A 65 -11.34 -6.54 4.05
CA GLY A 65 -11.93 -7.13 5.26
C GLY A 65 -11.45 -6.48 6.56
N LEU A 66 -10.28 -5.81 6.58
CA LEU A 66 -9.77 -5.08 7.73
C LEU A 66 -10.73 -3.99 8.24
N SER A 67 -11.63 -3.46 7.38
CA SER A 67 -12.63 -2.45 7.76
C SER A 67 -13.74 -2.99 8.66
N GLN A 68 -13.93 -4.30 8.73
CA GLN A 68 -15.03 -4.94 9.42
C GLN A 68 -14.53 -5.84 10.56
N ALA A 69 -15.29 -5.90 11.62
CA ALA A 69 -15.06 -6.92 12.62
C ALA A 69 -15.28 -8.31 12.00
N GLY A 70 -14.34 -9.20 12.22
CA GLY A 70 -14.45 -10.58 11.76
C GLY A 70 -15.62 -11.32 12.41
N SER A 71 -15.92 -12.50 11.88
CA SER A 71 -16.86 -13.43 12.51
C SER A 71 -16.11 -14.53 13.26
N PRO A 72 -16.65 -15.08 14.36
CA PRO A 72 -16.06 -16.20 15.07
C PRO A 72 -15.69 -17.33 14.10
N HIS A 73 -14.47 -17.82 14.18
CA HIS A 73 -13.99 -18.87 13.30
C HIS A 73 -13.10 -19.85 14.05
N PRO A 74 -13.42 -21.16 14.08
CA PRO A 74 -12.71 -22.15 14.91
C PRO A 74 -11.19 -22.19 14.72
N LYS A 75 -10.72 -22.00 13.49
CA LYS A 75 -9.26 -21.96 13.21
C LYS A 75 -8.58 -20.71 13.77
N VAL A 76 -9.30 -19.61 13.94
CA VAL A 76 -8.77 -18.39 14.56
C VAL A 76 -8.69 -18.62 16.06
N ASP A 77 -9.73 -19.17 16.66
CA ASP A 77 -9.79 -19.47 18.10
C ASP A 77 -8.68 -20.45 18.50
N GLU A 78 -8.51 -21.55 17.74
CA GLU A 78 -7.40 -22.49 17.91
C GLU A 78 -6.03 -21.81 17.83
N ARG A 79 -5.88 -20.87 16.89
CA ARG A 79 -4.62 -20.15 16.70
C ARG A 79 -4.34 -19.18 17.83
N VAL A 80 -5.37 -18.47 18.28
CA VAL A 80 -5.30 -17.54 19.43
C VAL A 80 -4.89 -18.30 20.69
N GLU A 81 -5.51 -19.44 20.94
CA GLU A 81 -5.17 -20.32 22.07
C GLU A 81 -3.73 -20.85 21.96
N LYS A 82 -3.36 -21.39 20.80
CA LYS A 82 -2.01 -21.94 20.56
C LYS A 82 -0.90 -20.92 20.75
N ILE A 83 -1.11 -19.66 20.32
CA ILE A 83 -0.13 -18.57 20.47
C ILE A 83 -0.23 -17.96 21.87
N GLY A 84 -1.34 -18.15 22.58
CA GLY A 84 -1.60 -17.56 23.88
C GLY A 84 -1.85 -16.05 23.79
N ILE A 85 -2.66 -15.60 22.83
CA ILE A 85 -2.96 -14.17 22.66
C ILE A 85 -3.98 -13.75 23.70
N ASP A 86 -3.56 -12.93 24.67
CA ASP A 86 -4.44 -12.40 25.71
C ASP A 86 -5.29 -11.24 25.16
N GLY A 87 -6.57 -11.20 25.52
CA GLY A 87 -7.46 -10.10 25.17
C GLY A 87 -7.78 -9.99 23.67
N TYR A 88 -7.62 -11.08 22.90
CA TYR A 88 -8.01 -11.08 21.49
C TYR A 88 -9.47 -10.73 21.32
N SER A 89 -9.74 -9.78 20.43
CA SER A 89 -11.10 -9.41 20.02
C SER A 89 -11.12 -9.10 18.54
N GLN A 90 -12.20 -9.53 17.89
CA GLN A 90 -12.43 -9.19 16.50
C GLN A 90 -12.98 -7.76 16.41
N ARG A 91 -12.32 -6.90 15.66
CA ARG A 91 -12.71 -5.51 15.45
C ARG A 91 -12.38 -5.05 14.03
N GLY A 92 -13.06 -4.02 13.57
CA GLY A 92 -12.72 -3.34 12.34
C GLY A 92 -11.72 -2.21 12.61
N TYR A 93 -10.92 -1.91 11.60
CA TYR A 93 -9.96 -0.80 11.61
C TYR A 93 -10.42 0.33 10.68
N PRO A 94 -10.08 1.58 10.98
CA PRO A 94 -10.40 2.69 10.10
C PRO A 94 -9.53 2.59 8.84
N ILE A 95 -10.18 2.37 7.69
CA ILE A 95 -9.51 2.30 6.39
C ILE A 95 -10.14 3.24 5.37
N SER A 96 -9.33 3.76 4.46
CA SER A 96 -9.75 4.48 3.28
C SER A 96 -9.46 3.61 2.06
N LEU A 97 -10.49 3.26 1.32
CA LEU A 97 -10.37 2.47 0.10
C LEU A 97 -10.25 3.39 -1.09
N TRP A 98 -9.12 3.31 -1.76
CA TRP A 98 -8.86 4.02 -3.01
C TRP A 98 -8.98 3.05 -4.18
N ASP A 99 -9.68 3.48 -5.22
CA ASP A 99 -10.00 2.62 -6.35
C ASP A 99 -9.65 3.31 -7.67
N VAL A 100 -8.77 2.67 -8.43
CA VAL A 100 -8.34 3.18 -9.75
C VAL A 100 -9.51 3.26 -10.73
N PHE A 101 -10.44 2.32 -10.64
CA PHE A 101 -11.63 2.28 -11.52
C PHE A 101 -12.81 3.08 -10.98
N GLY A 102 -12.81 3.41 -9.68
CA GLY A 102 -13.87 4.18 -9.03
C GLY A 102 -15.18 3.41 -8.88
N GLU A 103 -15.13 2.08 -8.81
CA GLU A 103 -16.31 1.22 -8.68
C GLU A 103 -16.73 0.96 -7.23
N LYS A 104 -15.75 0.80 -6.34
CA LYS A 104 -15.96 0.35 -4.95
C LYS A 104 -15.31 1.22 -3.89
N GLY A 105 -14.54 2.21 -4.28
CA GLY A 105 -13.80 3.10 -3.38
C GLY A 105 -13.74 4.52 -3.88
N THR A 106 -12.94 5.35 -3.21
CA THR A 106 -12.66 6.72 -3.66
C THR A 106 -11.82 6.66 -4.95
N PRO A 107 -12.31 7.25 -6.05
CA PRO A 107 -11.55 7.19 -7.30
C PRO A 107 -10.21 7.91 -7.18
N VAL A 108 -9.15 7.23 -7.59
CA VAL A 108 -7.81 7.82 -7.70
C VAL A 108 -7.71 8.53 -9.05
N ARG A 109 -7.21 9.75 -9.00
CA ARG A 109 -6.90 10.56 -10.18
C ARG A 109 -5.54 11.21 -9.96
N SER A 110 -4.82 11.45 -11.05
CA SER A 110 -3.54 12.15 -11.05
C SER A 110 -3.46 13.04 -12.27
N THR A 111 -2.79 14.17 -12.16
CA THR A 111 -2.44 15.01 -13.29
C THR A 111 -1.19 14.48 -13.97
N ILE A 112 -0.95 14.93 -15.19
CA ILE A 112 0.30 14.62 -15.91
C ILE A 112 1.50 15.20 -15.15
N SER A 113 1.40 16.43 -14.64
CA SER A 113 2.46 17.04 -13.82
C SER A 113 2.82 16.20 -12.60
N GLU A 114 1.82 15.64 -11.87
CA GLU A 114 2.06 14.81 -10.69
C GLU A 114 2.67 13.44 -11.02
N MET A 115 2.36 12.88 -12.18
CA MET A 115 2.97 11.62 -12.61
C MET A 115 4.45 11.77 -12.92
N GLY A 116 4.83 12.88 -13.50
CA GLY A 116 6.20 13.17 -13.92
C GLY A 116 6.66 12.37 -15.16
N PRO A 117 7.77 12.78 -15.78
CA PRO A 117 8.21 12.23 -17.06
C PRO A 117 8.62 10.76 -16.98
N GLN A 118 9.29 10.35 -15.91
CA GLN A 118 9.82 8.97 -15.77
C GLN A 118 8.71 7.91 -15.64
N LEU A 119 7.67 8.20 -14.82
CA LEU A 119 6.55 7.26 -14.67
C LEU A 119 5.73 7.21 -15.96
N LEU A 120 5.50 8.37 -16.58
CA LEU A 120 4.76 8.46 -17.83
C LEU A 120 5.50 7.76 -18.98
N ALA A 121 6.83 7.90 -19.08
CA ALA A 121 7.66 7.20 -20.06
C ALA A 121 7.51 5.68 -19.94
N ARG A 122 7.53 5.14 -18.73
CA ARG A 122 7.32 3.71 -18.47
C ARG A 122 5.91 3.26 -18.84
N LEU A 123 4.87 4.04 -18.53
CA LEU A 123 3.49 3.70 -18.85
C LEU A 123 3.22 3.70 -20.35
N LEU A 124 3.90 4.55 -21.09
CA LEU A 124 3.78 4.67 -22.55
C LEU A 124 4.79 3.82 -23.32
N ASP A 125 5.65 3.06 -22.63
CA ASP A 125 6.71 2.22 -23.21
C ASP A 125 7.62 3.01 -24.16
N LEU A 126 8.07 4.18 -23.72
CA LEU A 126 8.92 5.08 -24.50
C LEU A 126 10.37 4.59 -24.50
N ASN A 127 11.08 4.82 -25.61
CA ASN A 127 12.53 4.62 -25.68
C ASN A 127 13.29 5.82 -25.08
N ASP A 128 14.60 5.67 -24.86
CA ASP A 128 15.46 6.66 -24.19
C ASP A 128 15.40 8.05 -24.84
N THR A 129 15.32 8.12 -26.18
CA THR A 129 15.20 9.38 -26.91
C THR A 129 13.86 10.07 -26.65
N GLN A 130 12.77 9.29 -26.65
CA GLN A 130 11.42 9.80 -26.38
C GLN A 130 11.29 10.23 -24.92
N GLU A 131 11.87 9.46 -23.98
CA GLU A 131 11.93 9.84 -22.57
C GLU A 131 12.70 11.14 -22.36
N GLY A 132 13.84 11.32 -23.07
CA GLY A 132 14.60 12.56 -23.04
C GLY A 132 13.79 13.77 -23.54
N VAL A 133 13.09 13.62 -24.64
CA VAL A 133 12.17 14.70 -25.15
C VAL A 133 11.05 14.98 -24.14
N LEU A 134 10.46 13.94 -23.57
CA LEU A 134 9.41 14.11 -22.57
C LEU A 134 9.93 14.86 -21.33
N THR A 135 11.14 14.55 -20.88
CA THR A 135 11.79 15.22 -19.74
C THR A 135 11.98 16.71 -20.02
N LEU A 136 12.45 17.07 -21.22
CA LEU A 136 12.59 18.49 -21.62
C LEU A 136 11.26 19.24 -21.62
N VAL A 137 10.18 18.59 -22.03
CA VAL A 137 8.83 19.21 -22.01
C VAL A 137 8.39 19.48 -20.57
N PHE A 138 8.64 18.56 -19.65
CA PHE A 138 8.31 18.77 -18.23
C PHE A 138 9.17 19.88 -17.61
N GLU A 139 10.49 19.90 -17.87
CA GLU A 139 11.37 20.98 -17.42
C GLU A 139 10.90 22.35 -17.95
N TYR A 140 10.56 22.45 -19.23
CA TYR A 140 10.02 23.68 -19.80
C TYR A 140 8.70 24.09 -19.14
N ALA A 141 7.78 23.13 -18.92
CA ALA A 141 6.51 23.42 -18.27
C ALA A 141 6.70 23.91 -16.82
N ASP A 142 7.65 23.32 -16.08
CA ASP A 142 7.98 23.74 -14.72
C ASP A 142 8.61 25.14 -14.70
N ASP A 143 9.55 25.43 -15.61
CA ASP A 143 10.22 26.74 -15.72
C ASP A 143 9.24 27.87 -16.08
N GLU A 144 8.27 27.59 -16.94
CA GLU A 144 7.24 28.55 -17.37
C GLU A 144 6.00 28.55 -16.45
N GLY A 145 5.98 27.72 -15.41
CA GLY A 145 4.85 27.60 -14.47
C GLY A 145 3.58 27.05 -15.13
N LEU A 146 3.72 26.22 -16.15
CA LEU A 146 2.60 25.60 -16.86
C LEU A 146 2.20 24.30 -16.14
N LEU A 147 0.93 24.16 -15.82
CA LEU A 147 0.39 22.95 -15.23
C LEU A 147 -0.11 22.00 -16.32
N LEU A 148 0.53 20.84 -16.44
CA LEU A 148 0.09 19.77 -17.32
C LEU A 148 -0.99 18.94 -16.61
N VAL A 149 -2.25 19.27 -16.83
CA VAL A 149 -3.38 18.61 -16.17
C VAL A 149 -3.71 17.29 -16.84
N ASP A 150 -3.77 17.29 -18.18
CA ASP A 150 -4.12 16.11 -18.96
C ASP A 150 -3.19 15.87 -20.14
N LEU A 151 -3.49 14.82 -20.92
CA LEU A 151 -2.71 14.47 -22.11
C LEU A 151 -2.82 15.51 -23.24
N ASN A 152 -3.86 16.34 -23.27
CA ASN A 152 -3.99 17.39 -24.28
C ASN A 152 -3.02 18.53 -23.97
N ASP A 153 -2.85 18.89 -22.69
CA ASP A 153 -1.87 19.87 -22.26
C ASP A 153 -0.46 19.41 -22.62
N LEU A 154 -0.13 18.16 -22.30
CA LEU A 154 1.16 17.57 -22.67
C LEU A 154 1.39 17.60 -24.20
N ARG A 155 0.38 17.20 -24.98
CA ARG A 155 0.45 17.20 -26.45
C ARG A 155 0.65 18.59 -27.01
N THR A 156 -0.02 19.58 -26.43
CA THR A 156 0.12 20.98 -26.84
C THR A 156 1.53 21.47 -26.55
N SER A 157 2.08 21.20 -25.38
CA SER A 157 3.44 21.56 -25.01
C SER A 157 4.48 20.88 -25.90
N LEU A 158 4.30 19.58 -26.19
CA LEU A 158 5.15 18.83 -27.14
C LEU A 158 5.17 19.43 -28.57
N ASN A 159 4.07 20.01 -29.02
CA ASN A 159 4.01 20.63 -30.33
C ASN A 159 4.54 22.08 -30.35
N PHE A 160 4.65 22.71 -29.19
CA PHE A 160 5.11 24.09 -29.04
C PHE A 160 6.65 24.16 -28.97
N ILE A 161 7.29 23.19 -28.31
CA ILE A 161 8.74 23.07 -28.18
C ILE A 161 9.34 22.45 -29.47
#